data_9b67bd5625c474ce1ffa9c9188f8bcb6
#
_entry.id   9b67bd5625c474ce1ffa9c9188f8bcb6
#
_cell.length_a   1.000
_cell.length_b   1.000
_cell.length_c   1.000
_cell.angle_alpha   90.00
_cell.angle_beta   90.00
_cell.angle_gamma   90.00
#
_symmetry.space_group_name_H-M   'P 1'
#
loop_
_entity.id
_entity.type
_entity.pdbx_description
1 polymer ?
#
loop_
_entity_poly.entity_id
_entity_poly.type
_entity_poly.pdbx_seq_one_letter_code
_entity_poly.pdbx_strand_id
1 'polypeptide(L)'
;NQIVIVSTGPLTSKGLTESIKIKTSENSLAFYDAIAPIVYKETINMSVAWKQSRYDKGNGDDYINCPLSKDEYYQFIDNIKNAPKMEFKEFENTPFFEGCMPIEEIIRRGDETLRYGPMKPVGLTNPHKKEESYAVVQLRQDNKSGTLYNIVGFQTKMKHGSQKQIFKTIPGLENAEFARLGGLHRNTFIKSPKLLDPFLRLKNFQNIFFAGQITGVEGYVESSAIGLMAGIIAAYDFKN
;
A
#
# COMPACT_ATOMS: atom_id res chain seq x y z
N ASN A 1 -22.76 -16.56 -29.48
CA ASN A 1 -22.03 -16.53 -28.17
C ASN A 1 -21.69 -15.08 -27.82
N GLN A 2 -22.12 -14.61 -26.64
CA GLN A 2 -21.82 -13.25 -26.20
C GLN A 2 -20.42 -13.22 -25.62
N ILE A 3 -19.58 -12.29 -26.09
CA ILE A 3 -18.28 -12.01 -25.47
C ILE A 3 -18.48 -11.14 -24.23
N VAL A 4 -17.80 -11.48 -23.14
CA VAL A 4 -17.83 -10.76 -21.86
C VAL A 4 -16.41 -10.37 -21.45
N ILE A 5 -16.19 -9.10 -21.14
CA ILE A 5 -14.92 -8.61 -20.59
C ILE A 5 -15.15 -8.16 -19.16
N VAL A 6 -14.47 -8.81 -18.21
CA VAL A 6 -14.51 -8.47 -16.79
C VAL A 6 -13.34 -7.54 -16.47
N SER A 7 -13.63 -6.26 -16.28
CA SER A 7 -12.64 -5.20 -16.00
C SER A 7 -13.00 -4.38 -14.76
N THR A 8 -13.58 -5.02 -13.76
CA THR A 8 -14.17 -4.37 -12.57
C THR A 8 -13.16 -3.87 -11.54
N GLY A 9 -11.87 -4.17 -11.75
CA GLY A 9 -10.81 -3.74 -10.85
C GLY A 9 -10.86 -4.40 -9.47
N PRO A 10 -10.19 -3.79 -8.47
CA PRO A 10 -10.01 -4.41 -7.16
C PRO A 10 -11.28 -4.46 -6.32
N LEU A 11 -12.23 -3.52 -6.53
CA LEU A 11 -13.45 -3.39 -5.75
C LEU A 11 -14.65 -4.11 -6.40
N THR A 12 -14.42 -5.27 -6.96
CA THR A 12 -15.46 -6.10 -7.57
C THR A 12 -16.55 -6.45 -6.54
N SER A 13 -17.82 -6.34 -6.96
CA SER A 13 -18.96 -6.63 -6.08
C SER A 13 -18.96 -8.08 -5.57
N LYS A 14 -19.54 -8.29 -4.38
CA LYS A 14 -19.64 -9.65 -3.79
C LYS A 14 -20.30 -10.65 -4.73
N GLY A 15 -21.42 -10.28 -5.37
CA GLY A 15 -22.14 -11.17 -6.29
C GLY A 15 -21.30 -11.59 -7.48
N LEU A 16 -20.57 -10.65 -8.10
CA LEU A 16 -19.68 -10.98 -9.22
C LEU A 16 -18.47 -11.79 -8.75
N THR A 17 -17.89 -11.46 -7.59
CA THR A 17 -16.80 -12.24 -6.99
C THR A 17 -17.20 -13.70 -6.76
N GLU A 18 -18.38 -13.96 -6.20
CA GLU A 18 -18.88 -15.33 -6.00
C GLU A 18 -19.14 -16.04 -7.34
N SER A 19 -19.67 -15.35 -8.33
CA SER A 19 -19.85 -15.91 -9.68
C SER A 19 -18.51 -16.29 -10.31
N ILE A 20 -17.47 -15.48 -10.13
CA ILE A 20 -16.12 -15.78 -10.61
C ILE A 20 -15.55 -17.00 -9.87
N LYS A 21 -15.68 -17.08 -8.54
CA LYS A 21 -15.24 -18.24 -7.75
C LYS A 21 -15.84 -19.54 -8.24
N ILE A 22 -17.17 -19.56 -8.45
CA ILE A 22 -17.88 -20.73 -8.95
C ILE A 22 -17.32 -21.14 -10.32
N LYS A 23 -17.13 -20.20 -11.24
CA LYS A 23 -16.65 -20.48 -12.60
C LYS A 23 -15.18 -20.90 -12.65
N THR A 24 -14.36 -20.45 -11.69
CA THR A 24 -12.92 -20.73 -11.63
C THR A 24 -12.57 -21.86 -10.68
N SER A 25 -13.51 -22.30 -9.85
CA SER A 25 -13.28 -23.26 -8.75
C SER A 25 -12.19 -22.80 -7.77
N GLU A 26 -12.02 -21.47 -7.61
CA GLU A 26 -11.06 -20.88 -6.68
C GLU A 26 -11.70 -20.53 -5.34
N ASN A 27 -11.10 -20.98 -4.25
CA ASN A 27 -11.63 -20.77 -2.90
C ASN A 27 -11.44 -19.31 -2.40
N SER A 28 -10.43 -18.61 -2.92
CA SER A 28 -10.15 -17.21 -2.54
C SER A 28 -9.71 -16.40 -3.76
N LEU A 29 -10.34 -15.25 -3.94
CA LEU A 29 -10.03 -14.26 -4.98
C LEU A 29 -9.71 -12.90 -4.34
N ALA A 30 -9.18 -12.87 -3.12
CA ALA A 30 -8.92 -11.63 -2.43
C ALA A 30 -7.47 -11.54 -1.96
N PHE A 31 -6.91 -10.36 -2.07
CA PHE A 31 -5.76 -9.93 -1.29
C PHE A 31 -6.11 -8.67 -0.52
N TYR A 32 -5.32 -8.34 0.49
CA TYR A 32 -5.53 -7.14 1.27
C TYR A 32 -4.44 -6.13 0.95
N ASP A 33 -4.89 -4.92 0.67
CA ASP A 33 -4.05 -3.75 0.46
C ASP A 33 -4.19 -2.83 1.66
N ALA A 34 -3.07 -2.49 2.28
CA ALA A 34 -3.05 -1.57 3.41
C ALA A 34 -2.65 -0.18 2.91
N ILE A 35 -3.37 0.82 3.38
CA ILE A 35 -3.16 2.22 3.01
C ILE A 35 -2.46 2.95 4.16
N ALA A 36 -1.46 3.77 3.82
CA ALA A 36 -0.77 4.62 4.76
C ALA A 36 -1.55 5.92 5.05
N PRO A 37 -1.37 6.52 6.24
CA PRO A 37 -2.00 7.79 6.56
C PRO A 37 -1.38 8.96 5.79
N ILE A 38 -2.20 10.01 5.64
CA ILE A 38 -1.81 11.30 5.05
C ILE A 38 -1.99 12.38 6.10
N VAL A 39 -0.98 13.24 6.24
CA VAL A 39 -0.97 14.38 7.17
C VAL A 39 -0.95 15.71 6.43
N TYR A 40 -1.49 16.76 7.08
CA TYR A 40 -1.38 18.13 6.59
C TYR A 40 0.02 18.68 6.86
N LYS A 41 0.64 19.29 5.84
CA LYS A 41 2.01 19.84 5.91
C LYS A 41 2.16 20.89 7.00
N GLU A 42 1.21 21.79 7.13
CA GLU A 42 1.22 22.88 8.11
C GLU A 42 1.27 22.43 9.57
N THR A 43 0.91 21.17 9.82
CA THR A 43 0.91 20.58 11.16
C THR A 43 2.20 19.82 11.48
N ILE A 44 3.14 19.75 10.53
CA ILE A 44 4.46 19.12 10.69
C ILE A 44 5.42 20.12 11.34
N ASN A 45 6.05 19.73 12.44
CA ASN A 45 7.05 20.55 13.13
C ASN A 45 8.39 20.53 12.38
N MET A 46 8.61 21.53 11.53
CA MET A 46 9.84 21.66 10.73
C MET A 46 11.08 22.10 11.54
N SER A 47 10.95 22.41 12.84
CA SER A 47 12.11 22.63 13.72
C SER A 47 12.76 21.30 14.13
N VAL A 48 12.06 20.19 13.96
CA VAL A 48 12.53 18.83 14.24
C VAL A 48 12.72 18.05 12.95
N ALA A 49 11.72 18.13 12.05
CA ALA A 49 11.76 17.51 10.73
C ALA A 49 12.54 18.37 9.73
N TRP A 50 13.05 17.74 8.67
CA TRP A 50 13.76 18.46 7.60
C TRP A 50 13.47 17.88 6.22
N LYS A 51 13.71 18.67 5.18
CA LYS A 51 13.60 18.22 3.79
C LYS A 51 14.92 17.68 3.29
N GLN A 52 14.91 16.48 2.75
CA GLN A 52 16.05 15.86 2.06
C GLN A 52 15.61 14.60 1.33
N SER A 53 16.14 14.37 0.14
CA SER A 53 16.10 13.08 -0.55
C SER A 53 17.32 12.24 -0.15
N ARG A 54 17.15 10.90 -0.10
CA ARG A 54 18.29 10.02 0.22
C ARG A 54 19.40 10.16 -0.81
N TYR A 55 20.62 10.33 -0.32
CA TYR A 55 21.82 10.53 -1.13
C TYR A 55 21.69 11.72 -2.08
N ASP A 56 20.89 12.73 -1.68
CA ASP A 56 20.61 13.95 -2.45
C ASP A 56 20.14 13.69 -3.90
N LYS A 57 19.44 12.56 -4.11
CA LYS A 57 18.87 12.20 -5.41
C LYS A 57 17.66 13.08 -5.75
N GLY A 58 17.34 13.16 -7.05
CA GLY A 58 16.24 13.98 -7.55
C GLY A 58 16.49 15.46 -7.37
N ASN A 59 15.52 16.20 -6.83
CA ASN A 59 15.67 17.63 -6.51
C ASN A 59 16.37 17.89 -5.17
N GLY A 60 16.73 16.83 -4.43
CA GLY A 60 17.40 16.92 -3.14
C GLY A 60 16.47 17.14 -1.93
N ASP A 61 15.22 17.53 -2.14
CA ASP A 61 14.25 17.90 -1.08
C ASP A 61 12.87 17.26 -1.22
N ASP A 62 12.76 16.13 -1.92
CA ASP A 62 11.48 15.50 -2.26
C ASP A 62 10.74 14.91 -1.05
N TYR A 63 11.41 14.69 0.07
CA TYR A 63 10.85 14.09 1.28
C TYR A 63 11.03 14.99 2.49
N ILE A 64 10.05 14.97 3.40
CA ILE A 64 10.21 15.46 4.76
C ILE A 64 10.63 14.27 5.63
N ASN A 65 11.64 14.44 6.47
CA ASN A 65 12.24 13.40 7.29
C ASN A 65 12.01 13.70 8.77
N CYS A 66 11.50 12.73 9.51
CA CYS A 66 11.23 12.82 10.95
C CYS A 66 12.21 11.86 11.67
N PRO A 67 13.14 12.37 12.50
CA PRO A 67 14.16 11.55 13.15
C PRO A 67 13.61 10.83 14.38
N LEU A 68 14.12 9.64 14.67
CA LEU A 68 13.92 8.96 15.94
C LEU A 68 15.29 8.59 16.54
N SER A 69 15.43 8.80 17.84
CA SER A 69 16.46 8.18 18.67
C SER A 69 16.17 6.69 18.85
N LYS A 70 17.11 5.96 19.45
CA LYS A 70 16.96 4.55 19.72
C LYS A 70 15.79 4.27 20.66
N ASP A 71 15.66 5.05 21.73
CA ASP A 71 14.59 4.87 22.73
C ASP A 71 13.22 5.20 22.15
N GLU A 72 13.09 6.30 21.39
CA GLU A 72 11.87 6.67 20.69
C GLU A 72 11.46 5.59 19.68
N TYR A 73 12.41 4.98 18.96
CA TYR A 73 12.14 3.89 18.04
C TYR A 73 11.56 2.67 18.74
N TYR A 74 12.20 2.17 19.80
CA TYR A 74 11.67 0.99 20.50
C TYR A 74 10.35 1.27 21.20
N GLN A 75 10.16 2.45 21.76
CA GLN A 75 8.85 2.85 22.30
C GLN A 75 7.78 2.88 21.22
N PHE A 76 8.11 3.38 20.03
CA PHE A 76 7.21 3.36 18.88
C PHE A 76 6.84 1.93 18.45
N ILE A 77 7.82 1.02 18.37
CA ILE A 77 7.60 -0.40 18.07
C ILE A 77 6.68 -1.04 19.10
N ASP A 78 6.92 -0.83 20.39
CA ASP A 78 6.10 -1.40 21.48
C ASP A 78 4.67 -0.86 21.45
N ASN A 79 4.50 0.43 21.17
CA ASN A 79 3.20 1.04 21.00
C ASN A 79 2.40 0.38 19.86
N ILE A 80 3.03 0.10 18.73
CA ILE A 80 2.38 -0.59 17.60
C ILE A 80 2.03 -2.03 17.95
N LYS A 81 2.92 -2.76 18.62
CA LYS A 81 2.67 -4.14 19.05
C LYS A 81 1.44 -4.25 19.92
N ASN A 82 1.28 -3.31 20.87
CA ASN A 82 0.20 -3.29 21.86
C ASN A 82 -1.07 -2.57 21.36
N ALA A 83 -1.02 -1.93 20.21
CA ALA A 83 -2.14 -1.17 19.66
C ALA A 83 -3.36 -2.07 19.37
N PRO A 84 -4.58 -1.61 19.67
CA PRO A 84 -5.79 -2.24 19.16
C PRO A 84 -5.81 -2.28 17.64
N LYS A 85 -5.94 -3.47 17.08
CA LYS A 85 -5.97 -3.73 15.64
C LYS A 85 -7.37 -4.07 15.18
N MET A 86 -7.62 -3.91 13.90
CA MET A 86 -8.84 -4.43 13.29
C MET A 86 -8.71 -5.94 13.21
N GLU A 87 -9.60 -6.66 13.89
CA GLU A 87 -9.68 -8.11 13.81
C GLU A 87 -10.55 -8.50 12.61
N PHE A 88 -9.95 -9.21 11.67
CA PHE A 88 -10.68 -9.83 10.59
C PHE A 88 -10.37 -11.33 10.62
N LYS A 89 -11.33 -12.13 11.00
CA LYS A 89 -11.19 -13.61 11.08
C LYS A 89 -10.73 -14.26 9.76
N GLU A 90 -10.90 -13.56 8.64
CA GLU A 90 -10.49 -14.03 7.30
C GLU A 90 -9.04 -13.67 6.93
N PHE A 91 -8.31 -12.85 7.74
CA PHE A 91 -6.97 -12.35 7.38
C PHE A 91 -5.83 -13.31 7.71
N GLU A 92 -6.02 -14.23 8.61
CA GLU A 92 -4.93 -15.08 9.11
C GLU A 92 -4.27 -15.94 8.03
N ASN A 93 -4.96 -16.17 6.89
CA ASN A 93 -4.47 -17.00 5.78
C ASN A 93 -4.40 -16.27 4.43
N THR A 94 -4.59 -14.94 4.41
CA THR A 94 -4.57 -14.19 3.13
C THR A 94 -3.24 -13.48 2.98
N PRO A 95 -2.48 -13.70 1.90
CA PRO A 95 -1.20 -13.04 1.69
C PRO A 95 -1.39 -11.53 1.51
N PHE A 96 -0.53 -10.75 2.18
CA PHE A 96 -0.35 -9.33 1.87
C PHE A 96 0.59 -9.21 0.68
N PHE A 97 0.35 -8.21 -0.14
CA PHE A 97 1.32 -7.80 -1.15
C PHE A 97 2.55 -7.21 -0.46
N GLU A 98 3.76 -7.59 -0.87
CA GLU A 98 5.02 -7.13 -0.24
C GLU A 98 5.10 -5.59 -0.19
N GLY A 99 4.70 -4.90 -1.26
CA GLY A 99 4.72 -3.44 -1.36
C GLY A 99 3.67 -2.72 -0.51
N CYS A 100 2.63 -3.42 -0.04
CA CYS A 100 1.51 -2.88 0.73
C CYS A 100 1.37 -3.56 2.10
N MET A 101 2.45 -4.18 2.58
CA MET A 101 2.46 -4.90 3.86
C MET A 101 2.23 -3.93 5.02
N PRO A 102 1.29 -4.22 5.93
CA PRO A 102 1.11 -3.42 7.14
C PRO A 102 2.36 -3.41 8.01
N ILE A 103 2.64 -2.28 8.65
CA ILE A 103 3.82 -2.13 9.53
C ILE A 103 3.83 -3.15 10.67
N GLU A 104 2.66 -3.58 11.15
CA GLU A 104 2.53 -4.60 12.19
C GLU A 104 3.08 -5.97 11.71
N GLU A 105 2.90 -6.28 10.44
CA GLU A 105 3.44 -7.52 9.86
C GLU A 105 4.96 -7.42 9.62
N ILE A 106 5.44 -6.22 9.28
CA ILE A 106 6.89 -5.96 9.18
C ILE A 106 7.55 -6.13 10.55
N ILE A 107 6.96 -5.55 11.61
CA ILE A 107 7.44 -5.68 12.99
C ILE A 107 7.41 -7.14 13.48
N ARG A 108 6.41 -7.93 13.07
CA ARG A 108 6.32 -9.35 13.41
C ARG A 108 7.51 -10.18 12.89
N ARG A 109 8.16 -9.71 11.82
CA ARG A 109 9.39 -10.33 11.26
C ARG A 109 10.63 -9.97 12.08
N GLY A 110 10.56 -8.99 12.99
CA GLY A 110 11.63 -8.57 13.89
C GLY A 110 11.56 -7.06 14.17
N ASP A 111 11.91 -6.67 15.39
CA ASP A 111 11.79 -5.29 15.87
C ASP A 111 12.65 -4.30 15.07
N GLU A 112 13.77 -4.76 14.53
CA GLU A 112 14.67 -3.94 13.70
C GLU A 112 14.25 -3.87 12.22
N THR A 113 13.26 -4.66 11.79
CA THR A 113 12.94 -4.77 10.36
C THR A 113 12.51 -3.43 9.74
N LEU A 114 11.78 -2.59 10.48
CA LEU A 114 11.41 -1.24 10.00
C LEU A 114 12.64 -0.36 9.76
N ARG A 115 13.66 -0.46 10.63
CA ARG A 115 14.91 0.31 10.52
C ARG A 115 15.74 -0.08 9.30
N TYR A 116 15.64 -1.30 8.83
CA TYR A 116 16.27 -1.77 7.58
C TYR A 116 15.37 -1.61 6.35
N GLY A 117 14.12 -1.20 6.56
CA GLY A 117 13.09 -0.99 5.55
C GLY A 117 12.65 0.48 5.47
N PRO A 118 11.36 0.77 5.72
CA PRO A 118 10.80 2.11 5.53
C PRO A 118 11.36 3.19 6.46
N MET A 119 11.91 2.81 7.63
CA MET A 119 12.51 3.76 8.58
C MET A 119 14.05 3.79 8.52
N LYS A 120 14.64 3.35 7.43
CA LYS A 120 16.11 3.33 7.26
C LYS A 120 16.70 4.75 7.37
N PRO A 121 17.72 5.02 8.22
CA PRO A 121 18.32 6.35 8.35
C PRO A 121 19.40 6.65 7.30
N VAL A 122 19.98 5.64 6.67
CA VAL A 122 21.15 5.74 5.79
C VAL A 122 20.89 6.67 4.58
N GLY A 123 21.86 7.53 4.27
CA GLY A 123 21.79 8.48 3.16
C GLY A 123 21.02 9.77 3.50
N LEU A 124 20.77 10.01 4.80
CA LEU A 124 20.11 11.22 5.30
C LEU A 124 20.99 11.86 6.38
N THR A 125 21.08 13.19 6.38
CA THR A 125 21.82 13.98 7.37
C THR A 125 20.86 14.93 8.06
N ASN A 126 20.73 14.79 9.39
CA ASN A 126 19.86 15.67 10.16
C ASN A 126 20.54 17.04 10.37
N PRO A 127 20.00 18.14 9.83
CA PRO A 127 20.61 19.47 9.98
C PRO A 127 20.43 20.06 11.39
N HIS A 128 19.50 19.52 12.19
CA HIS A 128 19.19 20.01 13.53
C HIS A 128 20.02 19.34 14.64
N LYS A 129 20.65 18.18 14.36
CA LYS A 129 21.46 17.43 15.33
C LYS A 129 22.72 16.89 14.67
N LYS A 130 23.85 16.89 15.41
CA LYS A 130 25.12 16.30 14.94
C LYS A 130 25.12 14.76 14.99
N GLU A 131 24.29 14.19 15.84
CA GLU A 131 24.19 12.76 16.01
C GLU A 131 23.33 12.14 14.90
N GLU A 132 23.75 10.99 14.40
CA GLU A 132 22.96 10.23 13.42
C GLU A 132 21.64 9.77 14.04
N SER A 133 20.56 9.93 13.31
CA SER A 133 19.26 9.40 13.71
C SER A 133 19.29 7.87 13.72
N TYR A 134 18.74 7.24 14.75
CA TYR A 134 18.65 5.79 14.81
C TYR A 134 17.70 5.24 13.74
N ALA A 135 16.60 5.93 13.53
CA ALA A 135 15.64 5.64 12.46
C ALA A 135 15.05 6.95 11.92
N VAL A 136 14.51 6.95 10.73
CA VAL A 136 13.89 8.13 10.10
C VAL A 136 12.59 7.73 9.42
N VAL A 137 11.49 8.39 9.77
CA VAL A 137 10.23 8.32 9.06
C VAL A 137 10.23 9.32 7.92
N GLN A 138 9.94 8.88 6.70
CA GLN A 138 9.85 9.75 5.54
C GLN A 138 8.41 10.07 5.17
N LEU A 139 8.15 11.33 4.87
CA LEU A 139 6.87 11.80 4.36
C LEU A 139 7.06 12.23 2.91
N ARG A 140 6.23 11.69 2.02
CA ARG A 140 6.24 12.03 0.59
C ARG A 140 5.05 12.92 0.24
N GLN A 141 5.28 13.95 -0.55
CA GLN A 141 4.22 14.81 -1.06
C GLN A 141 3.15 13.97 -1.82
N ASP A 142 1.88 14.15 -1.43
CA ASP A 142 0.75 13.38 -1.95
C ASP A 142 -0.06 14.15 -3.00
N ASN A 143 -0.01 15.48 -2.99
CA ASN A 143 -0.76 16.33 -3.93
C ASN A 143 0.12 17.40 -4.59
N LYS A 144 -0.32 17.91 -5.74
CA LYS A 144 0.43 18.93 -6.52
C LYS A 144 0.65 20.23 -5.75
N SER A 145 -0.29 20.63 -4.88
CA SER A 145 -0.18 21.84 -4.06
C SER A 145 0.83 21.73 -2.92
N GLY A 146 1.34 20.54 -2.62
CA GLY A 146 2.31 20.32 -1.55
C GLY A 146 1.74 20.54 -0.14
N THR A 147 0.42 20.43 0.03
CA THR A 147 -0.27 20.60 1.31
C THR A 147 -0.49 19.29 2.07
N LEU A 148 -0.38 18.15 1.38
CA LEU A 148 -0.61 16.81 1.92
C LEU A 148 0.63 15.93 1.76
N TYR A 149 0.94 15.17 2.81
CA TYR A 149 2.09 14.28 2.85
C TYR A 149 1.71 12.88 3.33
N ASN A 150 2.08 11.87 2.55
CA ASN A 150 1.89 10.46 2.86
C ASN A 150 3.04 9.95 3.72
N ILE A 151 2.74 9.23 4.81
CA ILE A 151 3.76 8.59 5.65
C ILE A 151 4.23 7.31 4.94
N VAL A 152 5.43 7.35 4.38
CA VAL A 152 5.95 6.30 3.49
C VAL A 152 6.16 4.97 4.23
N GLY A 153 5.55 3.92 3.73
CA GLY A 153 5.69 2.57 4.29
C GLY A 153 4.90 2.32 5.58
N PHE A 154 3.99 3.23 5.95
CA PHE A 154 3.18 3.14 7.18
C PHE A 154 1.75 2.66 6.93
N GLN A 155 1.58 1.77 5.98
CA GLN A 155 0.35 1.02 5.83
C GLN A 155 0.05 0.29 7.14
N THR A 156 -1.20 0.32 7.61
CA THR A 156 -1.52 -0.20 8.95
C THR A 156 -2.91 -0.78 9.06
N LYS A 157 -3.05 -1.76 9.95
CA LYS A 157 -4.32 -2.33 10.39
C LYS A 157 -4.76 -1.86 11.79
N MET A 158 -4.05 -0.90 12.40
CA MET A 158 -4.46 -0.30 13.68
C MET A 158 -5.80 0.40 13.56
N LYS A 159 -6.58 0.39 14.64
CA LYS A 159 -7.80 1.21 14.75
C LYS A 159 -7.45 2.70 14.67
N HIS A 160 -8.34 3.51 14.11
CA HIS A 160 -8.10 4.94 13.85
C HIS A 160 -7.66 5.74 15.09
N GLY A 161 -8.21 5.44 16.26
CA GLY A 161 -7.81 6.09 17.52
C GLY A 161 -6.35 5.81 17.87
N SER A 162 -5.92 4.55 17.74
CA SER A 162 -4.53 4.15 17.99
C SER A 162 -3.56 4.77 16.99
N GLN A 163 -3.94 4.87 15.73
CA GLN A 163 -3.11 5.52 14.71
C GLN A 163 -2.80 6.97 15.10
N LYS A 164 -3.84 7.75 15.47
CA LYS A 164 -3.66 9.15 15.87
C LYS A 164 -2.73 9.30 17.08
N GLN A 165 -2.88 8.42 18.09
CA GLN A 165 -2.05 8.46 19.29
C GLN A 165 -0.60 8.06 18.99
N ILE A 166 -0.40 6.96 18.27
CA ILE A 166 0.93 6.39 18.06
C ILE A 166 1.73 7.19 17.04
N PHE A 167 1.13 7.62 15.92
CA PHE A 167 1.88 8.39 14.93
C PHE A 167 2.26 9.80 15.42
N LYS A 168 1.53 10.35 16.40
CA LYS A 168 1.92 11.59 17.09
C LYS A 168 3.10 11.44 18.05
N THR A 169 3.54 10.23 18.36
CA THR A 169 4.79 10.02 19.13
C THR A 169 6.04 10.14 18.26
N ILE A 170 5.90 10.21 16.95
CA ILE A 170 7.02 10.43 16.03
C ILE A 170 7.46 11.90 16.13
N PRO A 171 8.75 12.18 16.45
CA PRO A 171 9.25 13.54 16.51
C PRO A 171 9.03 14.30 15.21
N GLY A 172 8.43 15.48 15.30
CA GLY A 172 7.99 16.28 14.16
C GLY A 172 6.52 16.08 13.78
N LEU A 173 5.84 15.06 14.33
CA LEU A 173 4.41 14.79 14.11
C LEU A 173 3.54 14.96 15.35
N GLU A 174 4.05 15.55 16.42
CA GLU A 174 3.36 15.70 17.72
C GLU A 174 1.98 16.38 17.56
N ASN A 175 1.93 17.38 16.70
CA ASN A 175 0.71 18.15 16.40
C ASN A 175 0.06 17.75 15.07
N ALA A 176 0.47 16.64 14.47
CA ALA A 176 0.00 16.26 13.14
C ALA A 176 -1.53 16.09 13.07
N GLU A 177 -2.13 16.70 12.08
CA GLU A 177 -3.52 16.48 11.70
C GLU A 177 -3.57 15.56 10.48
N PHE A 178 -4.46 14.58 10.53
CA PHE A 178 -4.56 13.55 9.51
C PHE A 178 -5.68 13.89 8.53
N ALA A 179 -5.32 14.15 7.28
CA ALA A 179 -6.28 14.29 6.19
C ALA A 179 -6.95 12.94 5.88
N ARG A 180 -6.19 11.83 6.06
CA ARG A 180 -6.70 10.47 5.96
C ARG A 180 -5.90 9.57 6.91
N LEU A 181 -6.59 8.67 7.57
CA LEU A 181 -5.97 7.60 8.34
C LEU A 181 -5.72 6.37 7.47
N GLY A 182 -4.79 5.55 7.89
CA GLY A 182 -4.51 4.27 7.28
C GLY A 182 -5.67 3.30 7.43
N GLY A 183 -5.75 2.33 6.55
CA GLY A 183 -6.81 1.32 6.55
C GLY A 183 -6.45 0.13 5.71
N LEU A 184 -7.32 -0.88 5.75
CA LEU A 184 -7.21 -2.07 4.93
C LEU A 184 -8.34 -2.10 3.92
N HIS A 185 -7.98 -2.35 2.67
CA HIS A 185 -8.92 -2.59 1.60
C HIS A 185 -8.81 -4.05 1.14
N ARG A 186 -9.96 -4.69 1.00
CA ARG A 186 -10.04 -5.99 0.37
C ARG A 186 -10.15 -5.79 -1.12
N ASN A 187 -9.14 -6.24 -1.85
CA ASN A 187 -9.10 -6.19 -3.30
C ASN A 187 -9.41 -7.56 -3.87
N THR A 188 -10.17 -7.60 -4.97
CA THR A 188 -10.47 -8.82 -5.71
C THR A 188 -9.50 -8.96 -6.87
N PHE A 189 -8.87 -10.11 -6.99
CA PHE A 189 -8.03 -10.48 -8.14
C PHE A 189 -8.17 -11.96 -8.45
N ILE A 190 -7.82 -12.34 -9.67
CA ILE A 190 -7.73 -13.74 -10.08
C ILE A 190 -6.26 -14.16 -10.26
N LYS A 191 -5.99 -15.45 -10.06
CA LYS A 191 -4.67 -16.03 -10.30
C LYS A 191 -4.48 -16.25 -11.81
N SER A 192 -4.26 -15.17 -12.55
CA SER A 192 -4.21 -15.18 -14.02
C SER A 192 -3.31 -16.27 -14.63
N PRO A 193 -2.08 -16.53 -14.14
CA PRO A 193 -1.24 -17.58 -14.74
C PRO A 193 -1.88 -18.98 -14.69
N LYS A 194 -2.71 -19.23 -13.68
CA LYS A 194 -3.43 -20.50 -13.53
C LYS A 194 -4.72 -20.53 -14.37
N LEU A 195 -5.46 -19.44 -14.39
CA LEU A 195 -6.83 -19.37 -14.84
C LEU A 195 -7.01 -18.89 -16.28
N LEU A 196 -6.12 -18.01 -16.75
CA LEU A 196 -6.22 -17.43 -18.09
C LEU A 196 -5.28 -18.12 -19.08
N ASP A 197 -5.71 -18.11 -20.34
CA ASP A 197 -4.84 -18.41 -21.47
C ASP A 197 -3.98 -17.17 -21.85
N PRO A 198 -3.01 -17.29 -22.79
CA PRO A 198 -2.20 -16.16 -23.25
C PRO A 198 -3.00 -15.01 -23.88
N PHE A 199 -4.25 -15.22 -24.22
CA PHE A 199 -5.16 -14.25 -24.80
C PHE A 199 -6.11 -13.61 -23.79
N LEU A 200 -5.82 -13.77 -22.48
CA LEU A 200 -6.60 -13.24 -21.37
C LEU A 200 -8.01 -13.82 -21.25
N ARG A 201 -8.30 -14.95 -21.90
CA ARG A 201 -9.57 -15.68 -21.80
C ARG A 201 -9.50 -16.66 -20.65
N LEU A 202 -10.65 -16.86 -20.00
CA LEU A 202 -10.78 -17.91 -18.99
C LEU A 202 -10.67 -19.29 -19.66
N LYS A 203 -9.70 -20.13 -19.25
CA LYS A 203 -9.40 -21.42 -19.90
C LYS A 203 -10.63 -22.31 -20.14
N ASN A 204 -11.56 -22.31 -19.18
CA ASN A 204 -12.79 -23.12 -19.26
C ASN A 204 -13.97 -22.40 -19.91
N PHE A 205 -13.86 -21.09 -20.19
CA PHE A 205 -14.90 -20.25 -20.78
C PHE A 205 -14.28 -19.24 -21.73
N GLN A 206 -14.03 -19.68 -22.96
CA GLN A 206 -13.28 -18.91 -23.97
C GLN A 206 -13.94 -17.58 -24.39
N ASN A 207 -15.21 -17.40 -24.07
CA ASN A 207 -15.93 -16.15 -24.31
C ASN A 207 -15.85 -15.14 -23.14
N ILE A 208 -15.14 -15.48 -22.04
CA ILE A 208 -14.97 -14.61 -20.89
C ILE A 208 -13.51 -14.16 -20.78
N PHE A 209 -13.29 -12.86 -20.92
CA PHE A 209 -12.00 -12.19 -20.80
C PHE A 209 -11.87 -11.48 -19.47
N PHE A 210 -10.63 -11.36 -19.00
CA PHE A 210 -10.31 -10.53 -17.85
C PHE A 210 -9.32 -9.44 -18.24
N ALA A 211 -9.52 -8.22 -17.68
CA ALA A 211 -8.74 -7.05 -18.05
C ALA A 211 -8.44 -6.15 -16.84
N GLY A 212 -7.29 -5.52 -16.84
CA GLY A 212 -6.86 -4.57 -15.82
C GLY A 212 -6.48 -5.22 -14.50
N GLN A 213 -6.59 -4.48 -13.41
CA GLN A 213 -6.04 -4.86 -12.10
C GLN A 213 -6.63 -6.16 -11.53
N ILE A 214 -7.86 -6.53 -11.90
CA ILE A 214 -8.46 -7.81 -11.48
C ILE A 214 -7.64 -9.02 -11.94
N THR A 215 -6.81 -8.88 -12.97
CA THR A 215 -5.89 -9.93 -13.43
C THR A 215 -4.67 -10.13 -12.54
N GLY A 216 -4.50 -9.31 -11.50
CA GLY A 216 -3.35 -9.35 -10.59
C GLY A 216 -2.17 -8.48 -11.02
N VAL A 217 -2.32 -7.64 -12.06
CA VAL A 217 -1.31 -6.63 -12.41
C VAL A 217 -1.45 -5.41 -11.51
N GLU A 218 -0.33 -4.82 -11.13
CA GLU A 218 -0.28 -3.56 -10.38
C GLU A 218 0.11 -2.40 -11.30
N GLY A 219 -0.37 -1.20 -10.93
CA GLY A 219 -0.06 0.04 -11.63
C GLY A 219 -1.10 0.40 -12.70
N TYR A 220 -1.20 1.71 -12.94
CA TYR A 220 -2.17 2.24 -13.91
C TYR A 220 -1.76 1.94 -15.36
N VAL A 221 -0.46 1.98 -15.65
CA VAL A 221 0.07 1.73 -17.00
C VAL A 221 -0.13 0.25 -17.37
N GLU A 222 0.23 -0.65 -16.49
CA GLU A 222 0.10 -2.10 -16.65
C GLU A 222 -1.37 -2.50 -16.79
N SER A 223 -2.25 -1.96 -15.93
CA SER A 223 -3.69 -2.21 -16.00
C SER A 223 -4.29 -1.72 -17.32
N SER A 224 -3.84 -0.55 -17.80
CA SER A 224 -4.28 0.01 -19.08
C SER A 224 -3.80 -0.83 -20.26
N ALA A 225 -2.55 -1.30 -20.24
CA ALA A 225 -1.98 -2.16 -21.27
C ALA A 225 -2.75 -3.50 -21.37
N ILE A 226 -3.00 -4.16 -20.24
CA ILE A 226 -3.80 -5.41 -20.21
C ILE A 226 -5.23 -5.15 -20.67
N GLY A 227 -5.82 -4.00 -20.30
CA GLY A 227 -7.14 -3.60 -20.76
C GLY A 227 -7.21 -3.42 -22.28
N LEU A 228 -6.22 -2.74 -22.86
CA LEU A 228 -6.11 -2.55 -24.32
C LEU A 228 -5.95 -3.90 -25.04
N MET A 229 -5.06 -4.76 -24.55
CA MET A 229 -4.84 -6.10 -25.12
C MET A 229 -6.13 -6.93 -25.12
N ALA A 230 -6.81 -6.99 -23.98
CA ALA A 230 -8.08 -7.73 -23.87
C ALA A 230 -9.13 -7.20 -24.86
N GLY A 231 -9.24 -5.87 -25.01
CA GLY A 231 -10.17 -5.25 -25.96
C GLY A 231 -9.86 -5.60 -27.43
N ILE A 232 -8.58 -5.52 -27.83
CA ILE A 232 -8.15 -5.87 -29.19
C ILE A 232 -8.43 -7.34 -29.51
N ILE A 233 -8.08 -8.26 -28.59
CA ILE A 233 -8.25 -9.69 -28.78
C ILE A 233 -9.75 -10.05 -28.83
N ALA A 234 -10.54 -9.50 -27.90
CA ALA A 234 -11.99 -9.72 -27.89
C ALA A 234 -12.67 -9.21 -29.18
N ALA A 235 -12.23 -8.06 -29.69
CA ALA A 235 -12.75 -7.53 -30.96
C ALA A 235 -12.37 -8.42 -32.15
N TYR A 236 -11.17 -8.99 -32.15
CA TYR A 236 -10.75 -9.96 -33.16
C TYR A 236 -11.59 -11.24 -33.11
N ASP A 237 -11.77 -11.82 -31.91
CA ASP A 237 -12.59 -13.01 -31.69
C ASP A 237 -14.08 -12.81 -32.02
N PHE A 238 -14.59 -11.57 -31.91
CA PHE A 238 -15.96 -11.24 -32.28
C PHE A 238 -16.19 -11.21 -33.80
N LYS A 239 -15.14 -10.87 -34.55
CA LYS A 239 -15.24 -10.75 -36.03
C LYS A 239 -15.03 -12.07 -36.79
N ASN A 240 -14.45 -13.07 -36.14
CA ASN A 240 -14.16 -14.39 -36.67
C ASN A 240 -15.06 -15.47 -36.06
#